data_746d18baca42132da1adef9f9ad5c8f3
#
_entry.id   746d18baca42132da1adef9f9ad5c8f3
#
_cell.length_a   1.000
_cell.length_b   1.000
_cell.length_c   1.000
_cell.angle_alpha   90.00
_cell.angle_beta   90.00
_cell.angle_gamma   90.00
#
_symmetry.space_group_name_H-M   'P 1'
#
loop_
_entity.id
_entity.type
_entity.pdbx_description
1 polymer ?
#
loop_
_entity_poly.entity_id
_entity_poly.type
_entity_poly.pdbx_seq_one_letter_code
_entity_poly.pdbx_strand_id
1 'polypeptide(L)'
;MLFRSLLNLLRGSGVDGLAGTAPKNGNILRPLLCISRQDILQYLKEKKQDFVTDSTNLEDDALRNKIRHHVVPLLESINPAASENIALTAKYIRQAKRILDSMDSISTTDSYRNVINIPKVSVMNAPSPEFILHKEISRFGFHGNVIDDICESLNSQDSGVGKIWKNEDYMIVIDREKLLISNIQDLNNIQEERAFRLPEEGIYNMEEGTQIKIRIFSKMGNFMPSKESQCITLDAEKVSFPLTYRLVKEGDRFQPFGMKGSKLLSDYMTDRKFDYIQKKTQHVLTDSKGEIIWLIGERTSEKTKITETTKKILEVIIK
;
A
#
# COMPACT_ATOMS: atom_id res chain seq x y z
N MET A 1 29.80 18.20 3.45
CA MET A 1 28.70 17.64 4.28
C MET A 1 27.93 18.75 4.99
N LEU A 2 28.60 19.64 5.71
CA LEU A 2 28.05 20.73 6.53
C LEU A 2 26.87 21.50 5.88
N PHE A 3 27.10 22.08 4.69
CA PHE A 3 26.10 22.92 4.01
C PHE A 3 24.79 22.20 3.73
N ARG A 4 24.85 20.91 3.41
CA ARG A 4 23.64 20.13 3.12
C ARG A 4 22.85 19.84 4.38
N SER A 5 23.51 19.51 5.48
CA SER A 5 22.85 19.29 6.77
C SER A 5 22.18 20.57 7.27
N LEU A 6 22.86 21.73 7.19
CA LEU A 6 22.28 23.04 7.51
C LEU A 6 21.11 23.40 6.60
N LEU A 7 21.24 23.20 5.29
CA LEU A 7 20.17 23.45 4.33
C LEU A 7 18.93 22.58 4.62
N ASN A 8 19.15 21.32 4.94
CA ASN A 8 18.08 20.39 5.27
C ASN A 8 17.45 20.69 6.64
N LEU A 9 18.24 21.17 7.60
CA LEU A 9 17.73 21.66 8.89
C LEU A 9 16.74 22.82 8.67
N LEU A 10 17.11 23.80 7.85
CA LEU A 10 16.25 24.94 7.51
C LEU A 10 14.97 24.53 6.77
N ARG A 11 14.97 23.37 6.12
CA ARG A 11 13.81 22.81 5.42
C ARG A 11 12.96 21.88 6.29
N GLY A 12 13.33 21.68 7.55
CA GLY A 12 12.63 20.74 8.42
C GLY A 12 12.79 19.27 8.03
N SER A 13 13.87 18.92 7.33
CA SER A 13 14.10 17.55 6.83
C SER A 13 14.62 16.66 7.94
N GLY A 14 13.79 16.00 8.70
CA GLY A 14 14.12 15.05 9.78
C GLY A 14 15.46 14.31 9.73
N VAL A 15 15.53 13.12 10.28
CA VAL A 15 16.78 12.31 10.36
C VAL A 15 17.42 12.09 8.99
N ASP A 16 16.63 11.89 7.95
CA ASP A 16 17.11 11.62 6.58
C ASP A 16 17.92 12.79 6.01
N GLY A 17 17.42 14.00 6.18
CA GLY A 17 18.10 15.19 5.68
C GLY A 17 19.32 15.58 6.52
N LEU A 18 19.23 15.43 7.84
CA LEU A 18 20.30 15.78 8.77
C LEU A 18 21.50 14.83 8.69
N ALA A 19 21.30 13.58 8.28
CA ALA A 19 22.37 12.61 8.04
C ALA A 19 23.40 13.06 6.97
N GLY A 20 23.07 14.10 6.20
CA GLY A 20 23.95 14.72 5.21
C GLY A 20 24.09 13.89 3.93
N THR A 21 25.21 14.10 3.23
CA THR A 21 25.48 13.42 1.95
C THR A 21 26.11 12.04 2.20
N ALA A 22 25.47 10.98 1.69
CA ALA A 22 26.04 9.65 1.75
C ALA A 22 27.22 9.47 0.75
N PRO A 23 28.28 8.72 1.11
CA PRO A 23 29.38 8.41 0.21
C PRO A 23 28.96 7.64 -1.04
N LYS A 24 27.91 6.81 -0.90
CA LYS A 24 27.29 6.07 -1.98
C LYS A 24 25.78 6.28 -1.93
N ASN A 25 25.15 6.54 -3.09
CA ASN A 25 23.70 6.61 -3.23
C ASN A 25 23.31 6.00 -4.59
N GLY A 26 22.77 4.80 -4.55
CA GLY A 26 22.54 4.01 -5.76
C GLY A 26 23.86 3.79 -6.52
N ASN A 27 23.91 4.23 -7.77
CA ASN A 27 25.10 4.14 -8.65
C ASN A 27 26.05 5.33 -8.52
N ILE A 28 25.75 6.31 -7.67
CA ILE A 28 26.59 7.51 -7.50
C ILE A 28 27.56 7.29 -6.34
N LEU A 29 28.86 7.31 -6.63
CA LEU A 29 29.96 7.30 -5.64
C LEU A 29 30.53 8.70 -5.48
N ARG A 30 30.90 9.06 -4.25
CA ARG A 30 31.49 10.36 -3.89
C ARG A 30 32.79 10.18 -3.13
N PRO A 31 33.87 9.80 -3.81
CA PRO A 31 35.16 9.46 -3.17
C PRO A 31 35.80 10.62 -2.42
N LEU A 32 35.57 11.87 -2.87
CA LEU A 32 36.20 13.06 -2.28
C LEU A 32 35.50 13.57 -1.00
N LEU A 33 34.48 12.88 -0.48
CA LEU A 33 33.82 13.30 0.77
C LEU A 33 34.69 13.16 2.02
N CYS A 34 35.77 12.40 1.94
CA CYS A 34 36.70 12.13 3.07
C CYS A 34 37.80 13.21 3.23
N ILE A 35 37.94 14.11 2.27
CA ILE A 35 38.97 15.16 2.28
C ILE A 35 38.36 16.56 2.28
N SER A 36 39.07 17.54 2.83
CA SER A 36 38.64 18.93 2.85
C SER A 36 38.96 19.64 1.51
N ARG A 37 38.33 20.79 1.28
CA ARG A 37 38.66 21.64 0.13
C ARG A 37 40.09 22.15 0.24
N GLN A 38 40.58 22.40 1.44
CA GLN A 38 41.94 22.88 1.69
C GLN A 38 42.96 21.79 1.28
N ASP A 39 42.73 20.53 1.64
CA ASP A 39 43.57 19.40 1.24
C ASP A 39 43.63 19.29 -0.29
N ILE A 40 42.48 19.47 -0.97
CA ILE A 40 42.46 19.43 -2.44
C ILE A 40 43.27 20.57 -3.04
N LEU A 41 43.12 21.79 -2.52
CA LEU A 41 43.84 22.95 -3.03
C LEU A 41 45.37 22.82 -2.76
N GLN A 42 45.73 22.30 -1.61
CA GLN A 42 47.14 22.02 -1.28
C GLN A 42 47.73 20.97 -2.24
N TYR A 43 47.00 19.84 -2.47
CA TYR A 43 47.41 18.83 -3.40
C TYR A 43 47.62 19.36 -4.82
N LEU A 44 46.66 20.20 -5.33
CA LEU A 44 46.77 20.81 -6.64
C LEU A 44 47.97 21.74 -6.74
N LYS A 45 48.27 22.51 -5.68
CA LYS A 45 49.43 23.39 -5.60
C LYS A 45 50.74 22.56 -5.63
N GLU A 46 50.81 21.47 -4.89
CA GLU A 46 51.97 20.56 -4.89
C GLU A 46 52.22 19.93 -6.28
N LYS A 47 51.13 19.60 -6.98
CA LYS A 47 51.19 19.04 -8.34
C LYS A 47 51.35 20.12 -9.42
N LYS A 48 51.36 21.41 -9.06
CA LYS A 48 51.40 22.56 -10.01
C LYS A 48 50.29 22.43 -11.05
N GLN A 49 49.13 21.98 -10.64
CA GLN A 49 47.95 21.79 -11.50
C GLN A 49 47.03 22.98 -11.37
N ASP A 50 46.75 23.66 -12.49
CA ASP A 50 45.79 24.72 -12.57
C ASP A 50 44.35 24.18 -12.48
N PHE A 51 43.47 25.02 -11.95
CA PHE A 51 42.04 24.73 -11.89
C PHE A 51 41.21 25.96 -12.16
N VAL A 52 40.01 25.78 -12.67
CA VAL A 52 39.05 26.85 -12.95
C VAL A 52 38.11 27.01 -11.77
N THR A 53 37.89 28.26 -11.38
CA THR A 53 36.85 28.60 -10.39
C THR A 53 35.61 29.09 -11.13
N ASP A 54 34.49 28.42 -10.95
CA ASP A 54 33.21 28.84 -11.48
C ASP A 54 32.77 30.13 -10.76
N SER A 55 32.51 31.20 -11.52
CA SER A 55 32.13 32.53 -11.00
C SER A 55 30.83 32.49 -10.23
N THR A 56 29.89 31.61 -10.58
CA THR A 56 28.62 31.46 -9.86
C THR A 56 28.79 31.00 -8.40
N ASN A 57 29.95 30.45 -8.03
CA ASN A 57 30.27 30.14 -6.64
C ASN A 57 30.48 31.37 -5.75
N LEU A 58 30.65 32.53 -6.34
CA LEU A 58 30.83 33.81 -5.63
C LEU A 58 29.51 34.59 -5.46
N GLU A 59 28.45 34.18 -6.14
CA GLU A 59 27.16 34.81 -6.12
C GLU A 59 26.27 34.25 -4.99
N ASP A 60 25.54 35.13 -4.31
CA ASP A 60 24.62 34.77 -3.20
C ASP A 60 23.21 34.36 -3.65
N ASP A 61 22.99 34.18 -4.94
CA ASP A 61 21.66 33.86 -5.48
C ASP A 61 21.14 32.51 -5.00
N ALA A 62 22.02 31.54 -4.88
CA ALA A 62 21.65 30.20 -4.35
C ALA A 62 21.68 30.19 -2.81
N LEU A 63 20.62 29.68 -2.17
CA LEU A 63 20.56 29.50 -0.71
C LEU A 63 21.78 28.77 -0.14
N ARG A 64 22.36 27.87 -0.92
CA ARG A 64 23.57 27.14 -0.55
C ARG A 64 24.79 28.09 -0.42
N ASN A 65 24.93 29.07 -1.30
CA ASN A 65 26.00 30.04 -1.24
C ASN A 65 25.78 31.01 -0.07
N LYS A 66 24.55 31.45 0.20
CA LYS A 66 24.22 32.24 1.40
C LYS A 66 24.62 31.55 2.68
N ILE A 67 24.35 30.27 2.82
CA ILE A 67 24.77 29.48 3.98
C ILE A 67 26.32 29.45 4.08
N ARG A 68 26.99 29.24 2.96
CA ARG A 68 28.46 29.16 2.92
C ARG A 68 29.13 30.51 3.26
N HIS A 69 28.61 31.60 2.73
CA HIS A 69 29.26 32.91 2.84
C HIS A 69 28.88 33.66 4.11
N HIS A 70 27.71 33.42 4.67
CA HIS A 70 27.22 34.18 5.81
C HIS A 70 26.98 33.33 7.06
N VAL A 71 26.28 32.19 6.92
CA VAL A 71 25.86 31.43 8.10
C VAL A 71 27.04 30.64 8.72
N VAL A 72 27.85 29.98 7.88
CA VAL A 72 28.98 29.20 8.40
C VAL A 72 30.02 30.09 9.07
N PRO A 73 30.49 31.22 8.46
CA PRO A 73 31.43 32.12 9.15
C PRO A 73 30.87 32.68 10.45
N LEU A 74 29.55 32.96 10.51
CA LEU A 74 28.91 33.40 11.74
C LEU A 74 28.94 32.32 12.84
N LEU A 75 28.65 31.07 12.48
CA LEU A 75 28.74 29.94 13.43
C LEU A 75 30.18 29.73 13.91
N GLU A 76 31.18 29.84 13.04
CA GLU A 76 32.60 29.71 13.37
C GLU A 76 33.11 30.87 14.20
N SER A 77 32.54 32.08 14.07
CA SER A 77 32.84 33.22 14.96
C SER A 77 32.35 33.01 16.38
N ILE A 78 31.26 32.26 16.56
CA ILE A 78 30.69 31.88 17.87
C ILE A 78 31.49 30.70 18.46
N ASN A 79 31.79 29.70 17.63
CA ASN A 79 32.58 28.55 18.02
C ASN A 79 33.48 28.14 16.85
N PRO A 80 34.83 28.30 16.94
CA PRO A 80 35.76 27.94 15.88
C PRO A 80 35.64 26.49 15.39
N ALA A 81 35.19 25.56 16.26
CA ALA A 81 34.96 24.18 15.92
C ALA A 81 33.54 23.89 15.37
N ALA A 82 32.71 24.92 15.07
CA ALA A 82 31.32 24.75 14.65
C ALA A 82 31.16 23.81 13.44
N SER A 83 31.97 24.00 12.42
CA SER A 83 31.96 23.18 11.20
C SER A 83 32.25 21.71 11.48
N GLU A 84 33.23 21.43 12.34
CA GLU A 84 33.61 20.07 12.75
C GLU A 84 32.50 19.41 13.59
N ASN A 85 31.97 20.17 14.55
CA ASN A 85 30.92 19.69 15.46
C ASN A 85 29.64 19.38 14.70
N ILE A 86 29.24 20.17 13.73
CA ILE A 86 28.09 19.90 12.86
C ILE A 86 28.33 18.65 12.00
N ALA A 87 29.55 18.49 11.46
CA ALA A 87 29.89 17.29 10.69
C ALA A 87 29.89 16.03 11.57
N LEU A 88 30.36 16.15 12.83
CA LEU A 88 30.33 15.06 13.79
C LEU A 88 28.87 14.71 14.19
N THR A 89 28.02 15.70 14.43
CA THR A 89 26.59 15.50 14.68
C THR A 89 25.92 14.78 13.52
N ALA A 90 26.17 15.22 12.29
CA ALA A 90 25.64 14.54 11.10
C ALA A 90 26.14 13.07 10.98
N LYS A 91 27.36 12.77 11.46
CA LYS A 91 27.88 11.40 11.55
C LYS A 91 27.08 10.56 12.56
N TYR A 92 26.77 11.09 13.75
CA TYR A 92 25.96 10.39 14.76
C TYR A 92 24.54 10.16 14.28
N ILE A 93 23.93 11.17 13.67
CA ILE A 93 22.60 11.03 13.06
C ILE A 93 22.59 9.93 11.98
N ARG A 94 23.65 9.83 11.18
CA ARG A 94 23.79 8.77 10.18
C ARG A 94 23.93 7.38 10.80
N GLN A 95 24.59 7.26 11.94
CA GLN A 95 24.66 6.00 12.68
C GLN A 95 23.29 5.61 13.23
N ALA A 96 22.58 6.55 13.86
CA ALA A 96 21.21 6.33 14.32
C ALA A 96 20.28 5.93 13.16
N LYS A 97 20.36 6.63 12.01
CA LYS A 97 19.62 6.27 10.81
C LYS A 97 19.89 4.83 10.35
N ARG A 98 21.13 4.35 10.38
CA ARG A 98 21.43 2.95 10.01
C ARG A 98 20.74 1.95 10.92
N ILE A 99 20.61 2.25 12.22
CA ILE A 99 19.88 1.41 13.17
C ILE A 99 18.39 1.41 12.80
N LEU A 100 17.82 2.59 12.54
CA LEU A 100 16.42 2.73 12.13
C LEU A 100 16.14 2.04 10.79
N ASP A 101 17.06 2.14 9.83
CA ASP A 101 16.93 1.50 8.51
C ASP A 101 17.08 -0.03 8.60
N SER A 102 17.74 -0.56 9.64
CA SER A 102 17.88 -2.00 9.88
C SER A 102 16.66 -2.63 10.54
N MET A 103 15.71 -1.83 11.05
CA MET A 103 14.44 -2.35 11.57
C MET A 103 13.62 -2.91 10.40
N ASP A 104 13.04 -4.09 10.60
CA ASP A 104 12.14 -4.69 9.61
C ASP A 104 10.89 -3.81 9.38
N SER A 105 10.35 -3.88 8.17
CA SER A 105 9.05 -3.30 7.88
C SER A 105 7.97 -4.08 8.62
N ILE A 106 7.03 -3.39 9.22
CA ILE A 106 5.87 -4.01 9.88
C ILE A 106 4.71 -4.24 8.91
N SER A 107 4.80 -3.69 7.71
CA SER A 107 3.78 -3.87 6.67
C SER A 107 3.92 -5.21 5.97
N THR A 108 2.78 -5.77 5.58
CA THR A 108 2.67 -6.97 4.74
C THR A 108 1.87 -6.65 3.49
N THR A 109 2.20 -7.28 2.38
CA THR A 109 1.48 -7.09 1.11
C THR A 109 0.56 -8.28 0.86
N ASP A 110 -0.72 -8.01 0.66
CA ASP A 110 -1.64 -8.96 0.06
C ASP A 110 -1.42 -8.95 -1.46
N SER A 111 -0.63 -9.90 -1.95
CA SER A 111 -0.21 -9.95 -3.35
C SER A 111 -1.37 -10.20 -4.33
N TYR A 112 -2.47 -10.79 -3.87
CA TYR A 112 -3.65 -11.03 -4.71
C TYR A 112 -4.42 -9.74 -5.02
N ARG A 113 -4.46 -8.80 -4.06
CA ARG A 113 -5.20 -7.53 -4.18
C ARG A 113 -4.30 -6.31 -4.31
N ASN A 114 -2.98 -6.51 -4.30
CA ASN A 114 -2.00 -5.43 -4.28
C ASN A 114 -2.25 -4.40 -3.14
N VAL A 115 -2.69 -4.90 -1.98
CA VAL A 115 -3.00 -4.09 -0.79
C VAL A 115 -1.93 -4.26 0.27
N ILE A 116 -1.44 -3.15 0.78
CA ILE A 116 -0.47 -3.16 1.87
C ILE A 116 -1.22 -3.02 3.19
N ASN A 117 -0.91 -3.92 4.11
CA ASN A 117 -1.51 -4.00 5.44
C ASN A 117 -0.47 -3.59 6.49
N ILE A 118 -0.82 -2.64 7.35
CA ILE A 118 -0.01 -2.24 8.51
C ILE A 118 -0.83 -2.55 9.77
N PRO A 119 -0.40 -3.48 10.64
CA PRO A 119 -1.13 -3.79 11.85
C PRO A 119 -1.19 -2.59 12.81
N LYS A 120 -2.37 -2.18 13.24
CA LYS A 120 -2.55 -1.04 14.18
C LYS A 120 -1.79 -1.25 15.49
N VAL A 121 -1.84 -2.47 16.02
CA VAL A 121 -1.15 -2.82 17.27
C VAL A 121 0.36 -2.60 17.17
N SER A 122 0.97 -2.87 16.01
CA SER A 122 2.40 -2.66 15.79
C SER A 122 2.76 -1.17 15.74
N VAL A 123 1.88 -0.34 15.19
CA VAL A 123 2.05 1.12 15.20
C VAL A 123 1.87 1.67 16.62
N MET A 124 0.77 1.33 17.29
CA MET A 124 0.42 1.89 18.60
C MET A 124 1.39 1.48 19.72
N ASN A 125 1.98 0.28 19.64
CA ASN A 125 2.96 -0.19 20.62
C ASN A 125 4.40 0.23 20.29
N ALA A 126 4.62 0.94 19.20
CA ALA A 126 5.95 1.43 18.84
C ALA A 126 6.40 2.57 19.79
N PRO A 127 7.70 2.70 20.07
CA PRO A 127 8.24 3.82 20.85
C PRO A 127 7.89 5.21 20.27
N SER A 128 7.69 5.31 18.96
CA SER A 128 7.17 6.47 18.25
C SER A 128 6.27 6.00 17.12
N PRO A 129 4.94 6.03 17.32
CA PRO A 129 3.96 5.72 16.28
C PRO A 129 4.13 6.57 15.03
N GLU A 130 4.42 7.87 15.20
CA GLU A 130 4.64 8.84 14.11
C GLU A 130 5.84 8.43 13.24
N PHE A 131 6.94 8.01 13.88
CA PHE A 131 8.14 7.57 13.16
C PHE A 131 7.87 6.28 12.36
N ILE A 132 7.19 5.32 12.96
CA ILE A 132 6.85 4.06 12.29
C ILE A 132 5.91 4.34 11.10
N LEU A 133 4.87 5.15 11.29
CA LEU A 133 4.01 5.55 10.18
C LEU A 133 4.79 6.27 9.09
N HIS A 134 5.63 7.25 9.45
CA HIS A 134 6.50 7.92 8.48
C HIS A 134 7.32 6.92 7.66
N LYS A 135 7.96 5.96 8.32
CA LYS A 135 8.76 4.92 7.68
C LYS A 135 7.95 4.08 6.69
N GLU A 136 6.73 3.67 7.07
CA GLU A 136 5.89 2.76 6.29
C GLU A 136 5.16 3.48 5.14
N ILE A 137 4.68 4.73 5.34
CA ILE A 137 3.76 5.37 4.39
C ILE A 137 4.40 6.48 3.54
N SER A 138 5.60 6.99 3.89
CA SER A 138 6.24 8.09 3.12
C SER A 138 6.54 7.70 1.68
N ARG A 139 6.87 6.44 1.43
CA ARG A 139 7.10 5.91 0.07
C ARG A 139 5.86 5.97 -0.83
N PHE A 140 4.67 6.14 -0.24
CA PHE A 140 3.40 6.31 -0.94
C PHE A 140 2.96 7.78 -0.99
N GLY A 141 3.86 8.72 -0.65
CA GLY A 141 3.60 10.15 -0.74
C GLY A 141 2.81 10.76 0.42
N PHE A 142 2.67 10.05 1.55
CA PHE A 142 2.01 10.58 2.74
C PHE A 142 3.04 11.09 3.74
N HIS A 143 2.96 12.38 4.10
CA HIS A 143 3.91 13.07 4.96
C HIS A 143 3.23 14.08 5.88
N GLY A 144 3.97 14.60 6.87
CA GLY A 144 3.57 15.71 7.72
C GLY A 144 2.23 15.50 8.40
N ASN A 145 1.33 16.45 8.27
CA ASN A 145 0.04 16.49 8.98
C ASN A 145 -0.83 15.22 8.80
N VAL A 146 -0.68 14.49 7.67
CA VAL A 146 -1.42 13.25 7.45
C VAL A 146 -1.01 12.17 8.44
N ILE A 147 0.28 12.12 8.81
CA ILE A 147 0.79 11.18 9.80
C ILE A 147 0.22 11.50 11.17
N ASP A 148 0.21 12.79 11.54
CA ASP A 148 -0.34 13.27 12.80
C ASP A 148 -1.84 12.96 12.89
N ASP A 149 -2.61 13.24 11.84
CA ASP A 149 -4.04 12.92 11.75
C ASP A 149 -4.33 11.41 11.90
N ILE A 150 -3.48 10.56 11.30
CA ILE A 150 -3.61 9.10 11.45
C ILE A 150 -3.34 8.71 12.91
N CYS A 151 -2.27 9.21 13.51
CA CYS A 151 -1.93 8.94 14.91
C CYS A 151 -3.05 9.38 15.87
N GLU A 152 -3.58 10.59 15.71
CA GLU A 152 -4.71 11.07 16.49
C GLU A 152 -5.95 10.18 16.31
N SER A 153 -6.21 9.76 15.06
CA SER A 153 -7.33 8.89 14.76
C SER A 153 -7.20 7.51 15.38
N LEU A 154 -5.99 6.94 15.39
CA LEU A 154 -5.72 5.65 16.04
C LEU A 154 -5.91 5.72 17.57
N ASN A 155 -5.64 6.86 18.18
CA ASN A 155 -5.79 7.09 19.62
C ASN A 155 -7.21 7.52 20.02
N SER A 156 -8.11 7.80 19.07
CA SER A 156 -9.49 8.19 19.37
C SER A 156 -10.33 7.03 19.92
N GLN A 157 -11.41 7.34 20.66
CA GLN A 157 -12.32 6.33 21.24
C GLN A 157 -12.90 5.40 20.18
N ASP A 158 -13.20 5.91 18.99
CA ASP A 158 -13.74 5.13 17.86
C ASP A 158 -12.66 4.44 17.04
N SER A 159 -11.39 4.48 17.50
CA SER A 159 -10.20 3.93 16.78
C SER A 159 -10.10 4.37 15.29
N GLY A 160 -10.81 5.43 14.90
CA GLY A 160 -10.80 6.02 13.56
C GLY A 160 -11.25 5.10 12.42
N VAL A 161 -11.92 3.98 12.71
CA VAL A 161 -12.32 2.99 11.70
C VAL A 161 -13.19 3.64 10.62
N GLY A 162 -12.81 3.43 9.35
CA GLY A 162 -13.49 4.00 8.19
C GLY A 162 -12.95 5.36 7.75
N LYS A 163 -12.04 6.00 8.50
CA LYS A 163 -11.36 7.22 8.02
C LYS A 163 -10.44 6.92 6.85
N ILE A 164 -10.38 7.86 5.90
CA ILE A 164 -9.69 7.71 4.62
C ILE A 164 -8.86 8.95 4.34
N TRP A 165 -7.61 8.75 3.96
CA TRP A 165 -6.71 9.78 3.40
C TRP A 165 -6.36 9.39 1.98
N LYS A 166 -6.28 10.38 1.10
CA LYS A 166 -5.94 10.18 -0.32
C LYS A 166 -4.93 11.21 -0.78
N ASN A 167 -4.06 10.81 -1.67
CA ASN A 167 -3.30 11.68 -2.54
C ASN A 167 -3.62 11.34 -4.01
N GLU A 168 -2.78 11.75 -4.96
CA GLU A 168 -3.01 11.50 -6.40
C GLU A 168 -3.02 10.00 -6.74
N ASP A 169 -2.14 9.21 -6.12
CA ASP A 169 -1.89 7.81 -6.50
C ASP A 169 -2.44 6.79 -5.50
N TYR A 170 -2.46 7.13 -4.20
CA TYR A 170 -2.75 6.17 -3.14
C TYR A 170 -3.84 6.63 -2.19
N MET A 171 -4.47 5.65 -1.56
CA MET A 171 -5.35 5.87 -0.42
C MET A 171 -4.92 5.04 0.78
N ILE A 172 -5.12 5.60 1.98
CA ILE A 172 -4.98 4.93 3.26
C ILE A 172 -6.35 4.86 3.90
N VAL A 173 -6.71 3.70 4.44
CA VAL A 173 -7.96 3.47 5.17
C VAL A 173 -7.65 2.86 6.52
N ILE A 174 -8.22 3.40 7.60
CA ILE A 174 -8.22 2.72 8.89
C ILE A 174 -9.32 1.67 8.89
N ASP A 175 -8.94 0.40 8.98
CA ASP A 175 -9.86 -0.68 9.29
C ASP A 175 -9.77 -1.09 10.77
N ARG A 176 -10.48 -2.12 11.20
CA ARG A 176 -10.59 -2.54 12.62
C ARG A 176 -9.23 -2.83 13.26
N GLU A 177 -8.39 -3.63 12.61
CA GLU A 177 -7.11 -4.09 13.18
C GLU A 177 -5.88 -3.59 12.42
N LYS A 178 -6.07 -2.95 11.27
CA LYS A 178 -4.99 -2.58 10.36
C LYS A 178 -5.28 -1.30 9.60
N LEU A 179 -4.22 -0.65 9.13
CA LEU A 179 -4.26 0.35 8.08
C LEU A 179 -4.12 -0.38 6.74
N LEU A 180 -4.91 0.01 5.77
CA LEU A 180 -4.90 -0.51 4.41
C LEU A 180 -4.38 0.57 3.49
N ILE A 181 -3.39 0.25 2.65
CA ILE A 181 -2.90 1.15 1.61
C ILE A 181 -3.13 0.48 0.26
N SER A 182 -3.78 1.20 -0.64
CA SER A 182 -4.05 0.73 -2.00
C SER A 182 -3.80 1.82 -3.02
N ASN A 183 -3.38 1.44 -4.23
CA ASN A 183 -3.32 2.35 -5.37
C ASN A 183 -4.74 2.68 -5.82
N ILE A 184 -5.01 3.97 -6.06
CA ILE A 184 -6.34 4.46 -6.46
C ILE A 184 -6.68 3.98 -7.87
N GLN A 185 -5.71 3.97 -8.78
CA GLN A 185 -5.91 3.54 -10.16
C GLN A 185 -6.30 2.06 -10.23
N ASP A 186 -5.63 1.19 -9.44
CA ASP A 186 -5.96 -0.24 -9.36
C ASP A 186 -7.40 -0.44 -8.91
N LEU A 187 -7.84 0.30 -7.88
CA LEU A 187 -9.22 0.23 -7.39
C LEU A 187 -10.24 0.75 -8.40
N ASN A 188 -9.91 1.83 -9.12
CA ASN A 188 -10.79 2.37 -10.16
C ASN A 188 -10.91 1.41 -11.33
N ASN A 189 -9.82 0.79 -11.77
CA ASN A 189 -9.84 -0.21 -12.84
C ASN A 189 -10.78 -1.37 -12.48
N ILE A 190 -10.70 -1.90 -11.25
CA ILE A 190 -11.61 -2.95 -10.79
C ILE A 190 -13.07 -2.46 -10.77
N GLN A 191 -13.32 -1.20 -10.33
CA GLN A 191 -14.67 -0.66 -10.25
C GLN A 191 -15.27 -0.33 -11.61
N GLU A 192 -14.45 -0.07 -12.63
CA GLU A 192 -14.87 0.16 -14.01
C GLU A 192 -15.07 -1.13 -14.79
N GLU A 193 -14.73 -2.30 -14.21
CA GLU A 193 -14.95 -3.59 -14.83
C GLU A 193 -16.42 -3.78 -15.24
N ARG A 194 -16.58 -4.09 -16.51
CA ARG A 194 -17.92 -4.40 -17.03
C ARG A 194 -18.36 -5.78 -16.57
N ALA A 195 -19.66 -5.90 -16.31
CA ALA A 195 -20.25 -7.20 -16.05
C ALA A 195 -19.95 -8.17 -17.22
N PHE A 196 -19.34 -9.30 -16.89
CA PHE A 196 -18.96 -10.30 -17.89
C PHE A 196 -20.06 -11.36 -18.00
N ARG A 197 -20.58 -11.54 -19.22
CA ARG A 197 -21.66 -12.48 -19.49
C ARG A 197 -21.10 -13.85 -19.89
N LEU A 198 -21.60 -14.89 -19.25
CA LEU A 198 -21.22 -16.29 -19.41
C LEU A 198 -22.45 -17.03 -19.98
N PRO A 199 -22.55 -17.17 -21.34
CA PRO A 199 -23.80 -17.60 -21.98
C PRO A 199 -24.15 -19.06 -21.70
N GLU A 200 -23.15 -19.95 -21.55
CA GLU A 200 -23.35 -21.39 -21.40
C GLU A 200 -22.16 -22.05 -20.68
N GLU A 201 -22.08 -23.36 -20.73
CA GLU A 201 -20.91 -24.13 -20.28
C GLU A 201 -19.68 -23.77 -21.12
N GLY A 202 -18.50 -23.71 -20.49
CA GLY A 202 -17.26 -23.39 -21.19
C GLY A 202 -16.13 -22.94 -20.29
N ILE A 203 -15.07 -22.47 -20.91
CA ILE A 203 -13.92 -21.82 -20.25
C ILE A 203 -13.84 -20.41 -20.77
N TYR A 204 -13.86 -19.46 -19.85
CA TYR A 204 -13.84 -18.04 -20.11
C TYR A 204 -12.60 -17.42 -19.47
N ASN A 205 -11.79 -16.72 -20.28
CA ASN A 205 -10.63 -16.00 -19.82
C ASN A 205 -10.98 -14.52 -19.72
N MET A 206 -10.74 -13.92 -18.57
CA MET A 206 -10.97 -12.50 -18.30
C MET A 206 -9.67 -11.70 -18.50
N GLU A 207 -9.78 -10.39 -18.65
CA GLU A 207 -8.65 -9.52 -18.97
C GLU A 207 -7.53 -9.55 -17.91
N GLU A 208 -7.84 -9.78 -16.64
CA GLU A 208 -6.87 -9.80 -15.54
C GLU A 208 -6.24 -11.17 -15.25
N GLY A 209 -6.35 -12.11 -16.20
CA GLY A 209 -5.80 -13.46 -16.04
C GLY A 209 -6.71 -14.41 -15.23
N THR A 210 -7.85 -13.94 -14.74
CA THR A 210 -8.85 -14.78 -14.08
C THR A 210 -9.50 -15.69 -15.13
N GLN A 211 -9.55 -16.99 -14.86
CA GLN A 211 -10.23 -17.97 -15.69
C GLN A 211 -11.44 -18.54 -14.98
N ILE A 212 -12.62 -18.49 -15.61
CA ILE A 212 -13.85 -19.11 -15.13
C ILE A 212 -14.17 -20.33 -15.97
N LYS A 213 -14.26 -21.50 -15.32
CA LYS A 213 -14.64 -22.75 -15.95
C LYS A 213 -16.02 -23.16 -15.44
N ILE A 214 -16.94 -23.40 -16.37
CA ILE A 214 -18.31 -23.84 -16.10
C ILE A 214 -18.56 -25.17 -16.77
N ARG A 215 -19.07 -26.14 -16.03
CA ARG A 215 -19.48 -27.42 -16.56
C ARG A 215 -20.74 -27.95 -15.89
N ILE A 216 -21.55 -28.70 -16.64
CA ILE A 216 -22.74 -29.39 -16.14
C ILE A 216 -22.53 -30.90 -16.34
N PHE A 217 -22.83 -31.67 -15.32
CA PHE A 217 -22.74 -33.11 -15.40
C PHE A 217 -23.84 -33.79 -14.55
N SER A 218 -24.15 -35.06 -14.86
CA SER A 218 -25.15 -35.81 -14.11
C SER A 218 -24.63 -36.14 -12.72
N LYS A 219 -25.50 -36.01 -11.71
CA LYS A 219 -25.17 -36.39 -10.34
C LYS A 219 -25.07 -37.90 -10.24
N MET A 220 -23.89 -38.42 -9.93
CA MET A 220 -23.66 -39.87 -9.73
C MET A 220 -23.57 -40.17 -8.25
N GLY A 221 -24.31 -41.23 -7.81
CA GLY A 221 -24.16 -41.85 -6.48
C GLY A 221 -24.02 -40.87 -5.31
N ASN A 222 -23.03 -41.06 -4.46
CA ASN A 222 -22.73 -40.23 -3.32
C ASN A 222 -21.87 -39.02 -3.73
N PHE A 223 -22.42 -38.09 -4.55
CA PHE A 223 -21.71 -36.84 -4.91
C PHE A 223 -21.44 -36.01 -3.68
N MET A 224 -20.17 -35.66 -3.47
CA MET A 224 -19.75 -34.73 -2.42
C MET A 224 -19.43 -33.35 -3.05
N PRO A 225 -20.09 -32.25 -2.59
CA PRO A 225 -19.75 -30.91 -3.01
C PRO A 225 -18.31 -30.53 -2.67
N SER A 226 -17.65 -29.75 -3.54
CA SER A 226 -16.34 -29.18 -3.23
C SER A 226 -16.42 -28.28 -2.00
N LYS A 227 -15.35 -28.28 -1.20
CA LYS A 227 -15.18 -27.38 -0.06
C LYS A 227 -14.20 -26.24 -0.35
N GLU A 228 -13.66 -26.19 -1.56
CA GLU A 228 -12.73 -25.14 -1.98
C GLU A 228 -13.47 -23.83 -2.21
N SER A 229 -12.90 -22.73 -1.74
CA SER A 229 -13.51 -21.39 -1.88
C SER A 229 -13.60 -20.91 -3.34
N GLN A 230 -12.76 -21.46 -4.21
CA GLN A 230 -12.71 -21.14 -5.65
C GLN A 230 -13.52 -22.11 -6.53
N CYS A 231 -14.18 -23.11 -5.92
CA CYS A 231 -14.97 -24.10 -6.65
C CYS A 231 -16.32 -24.27 -5.97
N ILE A 232 -17.39 -24.02 -6.72
CA ILE A 232 -18.75 -24.25 -6.24
C ILE A 232 -19.46 -25.32 -7.06
N THR A 233 -20.41 -25.98 -6.41
CA THR A 233 -21.31 -26.95 -7.03
C THR A 233 -22.75 -26.63 -6.63
N LEU A 234 -23.63 -26.50 -7.62
CA LEU A 234 -25.02 -26.08 -7.47
C LEU A 234 -25.95 -27.04 -8.20
N ASP A 235 -27.23 -26.97 -7.89
CA ASP A 235 -28.27 -27.64 -8.64
C ASP A 235 -28.49 -26.93 -9.98
N ALA A 236 -28.08 -27.57 -11.07
CA ALA A 236 -28.15 -26.99 -12.42
C ALA A 236 -29.58 -26.65 -12.86
N GLU A 237 -30.60 -27.36 -12.36
CA GLU A 237 -31.99 -27.12 -12.72
C GLU A 237 -32.57 -25.85 -12.06
N LYS A 238 -31.89 -25.32 -11.02
CA LYS A 238 -32.27 -24.10 -10.30
C LYS A 238 -31.53 -22.86 -10.77
N VAL A 239 -30.60 -23.01 -11.72
CA VAL A 239 -29.80 -21.90 -12.23
C VAL A 239 -30.13 -21.68 -13.71
N SER A 240 -30.42 -20.44 -14.07
CA SER A 240 -30.78 -20.08 -15.44
C SER A 240 -29.64 -19.33 -16.12
N PHE A 241 -29.21 -19.82 -17.30
CA PHE A 241 -28.24 -19.12 -18.14
C PHE A 241 -28.85 -17.95 -18.92
N PRO A 242 -28.10 -16.91 -19.31
CA PRO A 242 -26.67 -16.73 -19.06
C PRO A 242 -26.37 -16.37 -17.60
N LEU A 243 -25.16 -16.79 -17.12
CA LEU A 243 -24.65 -16.27 -15.88
C LEU A 243 -23.98 -14.91 -16.10
N THR A 244 -23.86 -14.12 -15.04
CA THR A 244 -23.16 -12.83 -15.08
C THR A 244 -22.21 -12.73 -13.89
N TYR A 245 -20.93 -12.55 -14.20
CA TYR A 245 -19.87 -12.20 -13.23
C TYR A 245 -19.79 -10.68 -13.14
N ARG A 246 -19.92 -10.10 -11.96
CA ARG A 246 -19.90 -8.66 -11.75
C ARG A 246 -19.54 -8.28 -10.33
N LEU A 247 -19.15 -7.03 -10.13
CA LEU A 247 -19.03 -6.45 -8.80
C LEU A 247 -20.38 -6.44 -8.06
N VAL A 248 -20.27 -6.47 -6.73
CA VAL A 248 -21.41 -6.22 -5.84
C VAL A 248 -21.95 -4.82 -6.08
N LYS A 249 -23.28 -4.70 -6.14
CA LYS A 249 -23.99 -3.43 -6.27
C LYS A 249 -24.69 -3.06 -4.97
N GLU A 250 -24.94 -1.78 -4.79
CA GLU A 250 -25.76 -1.31 -3.68
C GLU A 250 -27.17 -1.90 -3.77
N GLY A 251 -27.69 -2.36 -2.65
CA GLY A 251 -28.99 -3.02 -2.58
C GLY A 251 -28.99 -4.51 -2.92
N ASP A 252 -27.87 -5.09 -3.35
CA ASP A 252 -27.76 -6.53 -3.62
C ASP A 252 -28.15 -7.34 -2.39
N ARG A 253 -29.02 -8.33 -2.62
CA ARG A 253 -29.51 -9.25 -1.59
C ARG A 253 -29.36 -10.69 -2.06
N PHE A 254 -29.06 -11.58 -1.14
CA PHE A 254 -29.08 -13.03 -1.39
C PHE A 254 -29.47 -13.80 -0.13
N GLN A 255 -29.76 -15.06 -0.27
CA GLN A 255 -29.98 -15.97 0.83
C GLN A 255 -28.72 -16.86 0.98
N PRO A 256 -27.81 -16.58 1.92
CA PRO A 256 -26.62 -17.40 2.12
C PRO A 256 -26.96 -18.86 2.43
N PHE A 257 -26.18 -19.79 1.89
CA PHE A 257 -26.35 -21.22 2.18
C PHE A 257 -26.40 -21.48 3.70
N GLY A 258 -27.41 -22.22 4.14
CA GLY A 258 -27.66 -22.52 5.55
C GLY A 258 -28.44 -21.46 6.32
N MET A 259 -28.85 -20.36 5.70
CA MET A 259 -29.63 -19.31 6.37
C MET A 259 -31.10 -19.30 5.92
N LYS A 260 -31.97 -19.00 6.88
CA LYS A 260 -33.39 -18.73 6.61
C LYS A 260 -33.56 -17.23 6.29
N GLY A 261 -34.02 -16.93 5.07
CA GLY A 261 -34.29 -15.55 4.65
C GLY A 261 -33.15 -14.87 3.90
N SER A 262 -33.49 -13.74 3.30
CA SER A 262 -32.59 -12.93 2.47
C SER A 262 -31.89 -11.85 3.31
N LYS A 263 -30.62 -11.60 3.02
CA LYS A 263 -29.79 -10.59 3.68
C LYS A 263 -29.19 -9.63 2.66
N LEU A 264 -29.04 -8.34 3.01
CA LEU A 264 -28.23 -7.42 2.23
C LEU A 264 -26.78 -7.90 2.19
N LEU A 265 -26.15 -7.82 1.02
CA LEU A 265 -24.75 -8.20 0.86
C LEU A 265 -23.83 -7.30 1.68
N SER A 266 -24.12 -5.99 1.77
CA SER A 266 -23.40 -5.06 2.62
C SER A 266 -23.34 -5.50 4.09
N ASP A 267 -24.50 -5.96 4.62
CA ASP A 267 -24.61 -6.44 5.99
C ASP A 267 -23.89 -7.78 6.17
N TYR A 268 -24.04 -8.69 5.18
CA TYR A 268 -23.34 -9.96 5.19
C TYR A 268 -21.81 -9.76 5.23
N MET A 269 -21.27 -8.90 4.34
CA MET A 269 -19.85 -8.59 4.31
C MET A 269 -19.36 -7.92 5.61
N THR A 270 -20.21 -7.08 6.23
CA THR A 270 -19.91 -6.46 7.52
C THR A 270 -19.81 -7.48 8.64
N ASP A 271 -20.75 -8.41 8.74
CA ASP A 271 -20.74 -9.49 9.72
C ASP A 271 -19.54 -10.45 9.51
N ARG A 272 -19.17 -10.67 8.27
CA ARG A 272 -17.98 -11.44 7.89
C ARG A 272 -16.67 -10.69 8.05
N LYS A 273 -16.73 -9.45 8.55
CA LYS A 273 -15.59 -8.56 8.80
C LYS A 273 -14.76 -8.24 7.56
N PHE A 274 -15.41 -8.15 6.40
CA PHE A 274 -14.73 -7.67 5.19
C PHE A 274 -14.18 -6.28 5.43
N ASP A 275 -12.95 -6.05 5.03
CA ASP A 275 -12.34 -4.74 5.07
C ASP A 275 -12.91 -3.81 3.96
N TYR A 276 -12.57 -2.53 4.03
CA TYR A 276 -13.08 -1.52 3.10
C TYR A 276 -12.79 -1.88 1.63
N ILE A 277 -11.56 -2.33 1.35
CA ILE A 277 -11.13 -2.66 -0.02
C ILE A 277 -11.82 -3.94 -0.49
N GLN A 278 -11.90 -4.96 0.37
CA GLN A 278 -12.66 -6.18 0.08
C GLN A 278 -14.09 -5.89 -0.34
N LYS A 279 -14.79 -5.01 0.40
CA LYS A 279 -16.17 -4.62 0.06
C LYS A 279 -16.28 -3.94 -1.30
N LYS A 280 -15.27 -3.15 -1.70
CA LYS A 280 -15.25 -2.42 -2.96
C LYS A 280 -14.89 -3.27 -4.17
N THR A 281 -14.14 -4.35 -3.96
CA THR A 281 -13.65 -5.24 -5.02
C THR A 281 -14.34 -6.60 -5.06
N GLN A 282 -15.35 -6.81 -4.21
CA GLN A 282 -16.04 -8.08 -4.11
C GLN A 282 -16.94 -8.36 -5.33
N HIS A 283 -16.79 -9.54 -5.91
CA HIS A 283 -17.57 -9.99 -7.04
C HIS A 283 -18.64 -11.00 -6.64
N VAL A 284 -19.69 -11.05 -7.46
CA VAL A 284 -20.77 -12.03 -7.39
C VAL A 284 -20.99 -12.68 -8.74
N LEU A 285 -21.50 -13.90 -8.69
CA LEU A 285 -22.06 -14.60 -9.85
C LEU A 285 -23.57 -14.58 -9.74
N THR A 286 -24.26 -14.10 -10.77
CA THR A 286 -25.72 -14.06 -10.84
C THR A 286 -26.22 -14.91 -12.00
N ASP A 287 -27.46 -15.39 -11.90
CA ASP A 287 -28.16 -16.04 -13.00
C ASP A 287 -28.85 -15.03 -13.94
N SER A 288 -29.53 -15.52 -14.99
CA SER A 288 -30.24 -14.67 -15.95
C SER A 288 -31.40 -13.88 -15.37
N LYS A 289 -31.90 -14.24 -14.18
CA LYS A 289 -32.96 -13.53 -13.44
C LYS A 289 -32.38 -12.46 -12.52
N GLY A 290 -31.05 -12.31 -12.47
CA GLY A 290 -30.36 -11.40 -11.56
C GLY A 290 -30.21 -11.94 -10.13
N GLU A 291 -30.61 -13.19 -9.86
CA GLU A 291 -30.46 -13.83 -8.55
C GLU A 291 -28.98 -14.16 -8.29
N ILE A 292 -28.47 -13.74 -7.16
CA ILE A 292 -27.07 -14.04 -6.76
C ILE A 292 -26.99 -15.52 -6.35
N ILE A 293 -26.20 -16.28 -7.11
CA ILE A 293 -25.97 -17.70 -6.87
C ILE A 293 -24.68 -17.96 -6.09
N TRP A 294 -23.73 -17.04 -6.15
CA TRP A 294 -22.46 -17.14 -5.44
C TRP A 294 -21.86 -15.77 -5.11
N LEU A 295 -21.51 -15.55 -3.85
CA LEU A 295 -20.57 -14.51 -3.42
C LEU A 295 -19.17 -15.10 -3.58
N ILE A 296 -18.43 -14.64 -4.57
CA ILE A 296 -17.17 -15.26 -5.02
C ILE A 296 -16.17 -15.43 -3.85
N GLY A 297 -15.61 -16.62 -3.73
CA GLY A 297 -14.67 -16.95 -2.65
C GLY A 297 -15.31 -17.20 -1.27
N GLU A 298 -16.63 -16.93 -1.13
CA GLU A 298 -17.34 -17.01 0.15
C GLU A 298 -18.44 -18.06 0.15
N ARG A 299 -19.68 -17.67 -0.13
CA ARG A 299 -20.86 -18.54 0.00
C ARG A 299 -21.75 -18.56 -1.23
N THR A 300 -22.30 -19.72 -1.48
CA THR A 300 -23.37 -19.94 -2.45
C THR A 300 -24.72 -19.55 -1.87
N SER A 301 -25.70 -19.41 -2.75
CA SER A 301 -27.10 -19.19 -2.36
C SER A 301 -27.75 -20.48 -1.87
N GLU A 302 -28.58 -20.40 -0.82
CA GLU A 302 -29.42 -21.48 -0.34
C GLU A 302 -30.42 -21.95 -1.41
N LYS A 303 -30.89 -21.01 -2.28
CA LYS A 303 -31.87 -21.30 -3.34
C LYS A 303 -31.34 -22.33 -4.36
N THR A 304 -30.03 -22.35 -4.61
CA THR A 304 -29.39 -23.19 -5.62
C THR A 304 -28.69 -24.43 -5.06
N LYS A 305 -28.94 -24.74 -3.80
CA LYS A 305 -28.33 -25.89 -3.13
C LYS A 305 -28.69 -27.22 -3.78
N ILE A 306 -27.74 -28.12 -3.75
CA ILE A 306 -27.92 -29.52 -4.15
C ILE A 306 -28.80 -30.22 -3.10
N THR A 307 -29.76 -31.00 -3.57
CA THR A 307 -30.67 -31.79 -2.75
C THR A 307 -30.62 -33.28 -3.17
N GLU A 308 -31.36 -34.15 -2.48
CA GLU A 308 -31.49 -35.53 -2.89
C GLU A 308 -32.13 -35.71 -4.26
N THR A 309 -33.03 -34.76 -4.64
CA THR A 309 -33.76 -34.79 -5.91
C THR A 309 -32.95 -34.16 -7.07
N THR A 310 -31.82 -33.54 -6.82
CA THR A 310 -30.97 -32.92 -7.86
C THR A 310 -30.43 -34.02 -8.79
N LYS A 311 -30.63 -33.84 -10.09
CA LYS A 311 -30.20 -34.77 -11.16
C LYS A 311 -28.93 -34.29 -11.86
N LYS A 312 -28.77 -32.98 -12.03
CA LYS A 312 -27.64 -32.38 -12.72
C LYS A 312 -26.91 -31.38 -11.82
N ILE A 313 -25.61 -31.39 -11.85
CA ILE A 313 -24.73 -30.53 -11.07
C ILE A 313 -24.15 -29.48 -12.01
N LEU A 314 -24.27 -28.20 -11.64
CA LEU A 314 -23.51 -27.10 -12.20
C LEU A 314 -22.27 -26.89 -11.33
N GLU A 315 -21.09 -27.00 -11.91
CA GLU A 315 -19.83 -26.69 -11.26
C GLU A 315 -19.22 -25.42 -11.87
N VAL A 316 -18.81 -24.51 -11.04
CA VAL A 316 -18.07 -23.29 -11.45
C VAL A 316 -16.77 -23.23 -10.68
N ILE A 317 -15.66 -23.08 -11.42
CA ILE A 317 -14.30 -22.97 -10.88
C ILE A 317 -13.74 -21.65 -11.35
N ILE A 318 -13.15 -20.88 -10.44
CA ILE A 318 -12.43 -19.64 -10.72
C ILE A 318 -10.95 -19.85 -10.36
N LYS A 319 -10.06 -19.53 -11.30
CA LYS A 319 -8.61 -19.64 -11.11
C LYS A 319 -7.93 -18.33 -11.37
#